data_533d08af200300e4a2e5026f6db5e6ee
#
_entry.id   533d08af200300e4a2e5026f6db5e6ee
#
_cell.length_a   1.000
_cell.length_b   1.000
_cell.length_c   1.000
_cell.angle_alpha   90.00
_cell.angle_beta   90.00
_cell.angle_gamma   90.00
#
_symmetry.space_group_name_H-M   'P 1'
#
loop_
_entity.id
_entity.type
_entity.pdbx_description
1 polymer ?
#
loop_
_entity_poly.entity_id
_entity_poly.type
_entity_poly.pdbx_seq_one_letter_code
_entity_poly.pdbx_strand_id
1 'polypeptide(L)'
;MNTWKRIIPDIVAIVVFAVISFVYFCPAVTEGRILSQHDSVAGIGAGQEGKEYYERTGERTRWTNSIFGGMPTYQMAPSYDSTNLLKSIENLYHLYLPTYVWYVFVMLLGFYILL
;
A
#
# COMPACT_ATOMS: atom_id res chain seq x y z
N MET A 1 -26.54 1.86 -32.95
CA MET A 1 -25.09 1.71 -32.72
C MET A 1 -24.91 0.71 -31.57
N ASN A 2 -24.17 -0.35 -31.79
CA ASN A 2 -24.07 -1.40 -30.79
C ASN A 2 -23.35 -0.87 -29.54
N THR A 3 -23.95 -1.02 -28.38
CA THR A 3 -23.42 -0.61 -27.08
C THR A 3 -21.98 -1.12 -26.85
N TRP A 4 -21.69 -2.31 -27.37
CA TRP A 4 -20.35 -2.91 -27.33
C TRP A 4 -19.27 -2.06 -27.99
N LYS A 5 -19.57 -1.38 -29.11
CA LYS A 5 -18.58 -0.52 -29.78
C LYS A 5 -18.21 0.74 -28.99
N ARG A 6 -19.05 1.15 -28.05
CA ARG A 6 -18.74 2.26 -27.14
C ARG A 6 -17.95 1.82 -25.93
N ILE A 7 -18.16 0.60 -25.46
CA ILE A 7 -17.51 0.07 -24.24
C ILE A 7 -16.11 -0.48 -24.50
N ILE A 8 -15.89 -1.02 -25.72
CA ILE A 8 -14.58 -1.61 -26.08
C ILE A 8 -13.39 -0.65 -25.84
N PRO A 9 -13.42 0.62 -26.31
CA PRO A 9 -12.29 1.51 -26.09
C PRO A 9 -12.02 1.79 -24.59
N ASP A 10 -13.07 1.85 -23.77
CA ASP A 10 -12.92 2.06 -22.33
C ASP A 10 -12.26 0.85 -21.65
N ILE A 11 -12.69 -0.37 -22.04
CA ILE A 11 -12.07 -1.60 -21.55
C ILE A 11 -10.60 -1.67 -21.97
N VAL A 12 -10.30 -1.33 -23.21
CA VAL A 12 -8.91 -1.31 -23.71
C VAL A 12 -8.07 -0.31 -22.93
N ALA A 13 -8.60 0.88 -22.66
CA ALA A 13 -7.91 1.89 -21.86
C ALA A 13 -7.60 1.39 -20.45
N ILE A 14 -8.54 0.77 -19.78
CA ILE A 14 -8.37 0.20 -18.44
C ILE A 14 -7.27 -0.87 -18.43
N VAL A 15 -7.30 -1.78 -19.41
CA VAL A 15 -6.29 -2.85 -19.53
C VAL A 15 -4.90 -2.24 -19.79
N VAL A 16 -4.81 -1.25 -20.69
CA VAL A 16 -3.54 -0.58 -20.98
C VAL A 16 -2.98 0.11 -19.74
N PHE A 17 -3.81 0.80 -18.94
CA PHE A 17 -3.36 1.44 -17.71
C PHE A 17 -2.86 0.42 -16.68
N ALA A 18 -3.54 -0.71 -16.54
CA ALA A 18 -3.11 -1.79 -15.67
C ALA A 18 -1.74 -2.34 -16.11
N VAL A 19 -1.56 -2.57 -17.40
CA VAL A 19 -0.28 -3.05 -17.96
C VAL A 19 0.83 -2.02 -17.75
N ILE A 20 0.60 -0.75 -18.03
CA ILE A 20 1.59 0.32 -17.82
C ILE A 20 2.01 0.37 -16.36
N SER A 21 1.06 0.36 -15.43
CA SER A 21 1.35 0.42 -13.99
C SER A 21 2.17 -0.77 -13.53
N PHE A 22 1.85 -1.97 -14.02
CA PHE A 22 2.56 -3.19 -13.69
C PHE A 22 3.97 -3.21 -14.29
N VAL A 23 4.11 -2.85 -15.56
CA VAL A 23 5.41 -2.84 -16.26
C VAL A 23 6.35 -1.79 -15.67
N TYR A 24 5.83 -0.63 -15.29
CA TYR A 24 6.64 0.41 -14.66
C TYR A 24 7.33 -0.06 -13.38
N PHE A 25 6.63 -0.87 -12.59
CA PHE A 25 7.16 -1.43 -11.35
C PHE A 25 7.59 -2.89 -11.47
N CYS A 26 7.70 -3.43 -12.68
CA CYS A 26 8.00 -4.84 -12.92
C CYS A 26 9.22 -5.35 -12.12
N PRO A 27 10.36 -4.66 -12.09
CA PRO A 27 11.51 -5.12 -11.32
C PRO A 27 11.23 -5.21 -9.81
N ALA A 28 10.46 -4.28 -9.26
CA ALA A 28 10.10 -4.29 -7.86
C ALA A 28 9.09 -5.40 -7.52
N VAL A 29 8.12 -5.64 -8.41
CA VAL A 29 7.07 -6.64 -8.22
C VAL A 29 7.63 -8.06 -8.38
N THR A 30 8.39 -8.31 -9.46
CA THR A 30 8.88 -9.66 -9.78
C THR A 30 10.02 -10.12 -8.89
N GLU A 31 10.88 -9.22 -8.45
CA GLU A 31 12.03 -9.51 -7.61
C GLU A 31 11.74 -9.31 -6.12
N GLY A 32 10.51 -8.93 -5.76
CA GLY A 32 10.11 -8.67 -4.37
C GLY A 32 10.89 -7.51 -3.73
N ARG A 33 11.39 -6.59 -4.54
CA ARG A 33 12.13 -5.43 -4.04
C ARG A 33 11.21 -4.44 -3.35
N ILE A 34 11.65 -3.90 -2.25
CA ILE A 34 10.97 -2.80 -1.55
C ILE A 34 11.48 -1.48 -2.12
N LEU A 35 10.55 -0.60 -2.48
CA LEU A 35 10.91 0.77 -2.86
C LEU A 35 11.51 1.47 -1.63
N SER A 36 12.79 1.85 -1.73
CA SER A 36 13.46 2.56 -0.66
C SER A 36 13.00 4.02 -0.64
N GLN A 37 12.31 4.37 0.42
CA GLN A 37 11.90 5.74 0.72
C GLN A 37 12.50 6.16 2.05
N HIS A 38 13.01 7.37 2.14
CA HIS A 38 13.66 7.85 3.36
C HIS A 38 12.74 7.77 4.58
N ASP A 39 11.50 8.18 4.43
CA ASP A 39 10.50 8.12 5.51
C ASP A 39 10.15 6.70 5.91
N SER A 40 10.11 5.76 4.96
CA SER A 40 9.86 4.35 5.25
C SER A 40 11.00 3.74 6.05
N VAL A 41 12.24 4.07 5.71
CA VAL A 41 13.42 3.60 6.44
C VAL A 41 13.46 4.20 7.86
N ALA A 42 13.15 5.49 7.99
CA ALA A 42 13.04 6.14 9.29
C ALA A 42 11.93 5.52 10.15
N GLY A 43 10.78 5.22 9.55
CA GLY A 43 9.66 4.54 10.22
C GLY A 43 10.01 3.14 10.71
N ILE A 44 10.75 2.37 9.93
CA ILE A 44 11.24 1.05 10.33
C ILE A 44 12.20 1.17 11.52
N GLY A 45 13.14 2.12 11.46
CA GLY A 45 14.07 2.37 12.55
C GLY A 45 13.36 2.78 13.85
N ALA A 46 12.40 3.67 13.74
CA ALA A 46 11.60 4.11 14.88
C ALA A 46 10.71 3.00 15.46
N GLY A 47 10.26 2.05 14.65
CA GLY A 47 9.46 0.89 15.07
C GLY A 47 10.28 -0.28 15.63
N GLN A 48 11.61 -0.23 15.56
CA GLN A 48 12.48 -1.36 15.94
C GLN A 48 12.30 -1.76 17.41
N GLU A 49 12.22 -0.81 18.33
CA GLU A 49 11.99 -1.05 19.75
C GLU A 49 10.70 -1.83 20.02
N GLY A 50 9.61 -1.42 19.37
CA GLY A 50 8.32 -2.11 19.50
C GLY A 50 8.35 -3.52 18.93
N LYS A 51 9.08 -3.74 17.85
CA LYS A 51 9.28 -5.05 17.25
C LYS A 51 10.05 -5.98 18.19
N GLU A 52 11.17 -5.51 18.74
CA GLU A 52 11.98 -6.28 19.71
C GLU A 52 11.19 -6.60 20.97
N TYR A 53 10.38 -5.67 21.46
CA TYR A 53 9.48 -5.92 22.59
C TYR A 53 8.47 -7.03 22.27
N TYR A 54 7.86 -6.99 21.10
CA TYR A 54 6.92 -8.00 20.64
C TYR A 54 7.56 -9.38 20.50
N GLU A 55 8.75 -9.46 19.92
CA GLU A 55 9.50 -10.71 19.77
C GLU A 55 9.86 -11.36 21.12
N ARG A 56 10.10 -10.54 22.13
CA ARG A 56 10.46 -10.99 23.48
C ARG A 56 9.26 -11.39 24.36
N THR A 57 8.14 -10.66 24.24
CA THR A 57 7.00 -10.81 25.16
C THR A 57 5.75 -11.39 24.52
N GLY A 58 5.66 -11.38 23.19
CA GLY A 58 4.43 -11.70 22.44
C GLY A 58 3.34 -10.64 22.51
N GLU A 59 3.60 -9.53 23.21
CA GLU A 59 2.64 -8.43 23.37
C GLU A 59 3.07 -7.19 22.60
N ARG A 60 2.11 -6.46 22.04
CA ARG A 60 2.38 -5.20 21.36
C ARG A 60 2.39 -4.05 22.36
N THR A 61 3.49 -3.31 22.40
CA THR A 61 3.54 -2.07 23.15
C THR A 61 2.70 -0.99 22.47
N ARG A 62 2.02 -0.18 23.27
CA ARG A 62 1.29 1.01 22.81
C ARG A 62 2.07 2.30 23.02
N TRP A 63 3.30 2.18 23.45
CA TRP A 63 4.22 3.28 23.74
C TRP A 63 5.59 2.98 23.14
N THR A 64 6.27 4.00 22.63
CA THR A 64 7.65 3.93 22.18
C THR A 64 8.48 5.05 22.82
N ASN A 65 9.74 4.75 23.12
CA ASN A 65 10.70 5.75 23.57
C ASN A 65 11.62 6.23 22.44
N SER A 66 11.46 5.69 21.23
CA SER A 66 12.37 5.94 20.09
C SER A 66 12.33 7.37 19.57
N ILE A 67 11.23 8.09 19.77
CA ILE A 67 11.00 9.43 19.20
C ILE A 67 10.45 10.37 20.29
N PHE A 68 10.85 11.62 20.24
CA PHE A 68 10.34 12.72 21.09
C PHE A 68 10.40 12.46 22.60
N GLY A 69 11.30 11.59 23.05
CA GLY A 69 11.37 11.21 24.47
C GLY A 69 10.22 10.32 24.95
N GLY A 70 9.43 9.82 24.04
CA GLY A 70 8.31 8.90 24.27
C GLY A 70 7.01 9.42 23.70
N MET A 71 6.29 8.52 23.00
CA MET A 71 4.99 8.82 22.41
C MET A 71 4.15 7.56 22.24
N PRO A 72 2.81 7.70 22.12
CA PRO A 72 1.94 6.58 21.79
C PRO A 72 2.22 6.02 20.40
N THR A 73 2.29 4.69 20.26
CA THR A 73 2.59 4.02 18.98
C THR A 73 1.52 4.19 17.91
N TYR A 74 0.28 4.53 18.27
CA TYR A 74 -0.80 4.74 17.29
C TYR A 74 -0.53 5.92 16.34
N GLN A 75 0.39 6.83 16.68
CA GLN A 75 0.78 7.97 15.84
C GLN A 75 1.85 7.59 14.80
N MET A 76 2.46 6.42 14.92
CA MET A 76 3.62 6.05 14.11
C MET A 76 3.34 5.08 12.96
N ALA A 77 2.42 4.25 13.01
CA ALA A 77 1.88 3.30 12.02
C ALA A 77 1.15 2.18 12.78
N PRO A 78 -0.03 2.42 13.21
CA PRO A 78 -0.76 1.45 14.02
C PRO A 78 -1.13 0.23 13.19
N SER A 79 -0.70 -0.93 13.62
CA SER A 79 -1.30 -2.18 13.18
C SER A 79 -1.97 -2.81 14.39
N TYR A 80 -3.29 -2.77 14.42
CA TYR A 80 -4.09 -3.38 15.47
C TYR A 80 -4.73 -4.67 14.98
N ASP A 81 -4.77 -5.69 15.82
CA ASP A 81 -5.42 -6.96 15.47
C ASP A 81 -6.93 -6.79 15.24
N SER A 82 -7.55 -5.78 15.90
CA SER A 82 -8.95 -5.41 15.69
C SER A 82 -9.28 -4.86 14.30
N THR A 83 -8.28 -4.55 13.48
CA THR A 83 -8.47 -4.01 12.12
C THR A 83 -8.40 -5.08 11.02
N ASN A 84 -8.37 -6.37 11.36
CA ASN A 84 -8.24 -7.45 10.39
C ASN A 84 -9.34 -7.43 9.31
N LEU A 85 -10.58 -7.12 9.68
CA LEU A 85 -11.68 -6.98 8.73
C LEU A 85 -11.44 -5.82 7.76
N LEU A 86 -11.06 -4.65 8.27
CA LEU A 86 -10.73 -3.48 7.45
C LEU A 86 -9.54 -3.73 6.54
N LYS A 87 -8.55 -4.47 7.02
CA LYS A 87 -7.40 -4.87 6.23
C LYS A 87 -7.77 -5.81 5.08
N SER A 88 -8.72 -6.70 5.30
CA SER A 88 -9.25 -7.58 4.24
C SER A 88 -10.01 -6.78 3.18
N ILE A 89 -10.80 -5.79 3.58
CA ILE A 89 -11.51 -4.89 2.67
C ILE A 89 -10.51 -4.03 1.89
N GLU A 90 -9.48 -3.52 2.54
CA GLU A 90 -8.40 -2.75 1.90
C GLU A 90 -7.65 -3.59 0.86
N ASN A 91 -7.28 -4.82 1.20
CA ASN A 91 -6.62 -5.73 0.26
C ASN A 91 -7.50 -6.04 -0.96
N LEU A 92 -8.80 -6.23 -0.75
CA LEU A 92 -9.76 -6.43 -1.84
C LEU A 92 -9.86 -5.18 -2.71
N TYR A 93 -9.91 -3.99 -2.10
CA TYR A 93 -9.91 -2.71 -2.83
C TYR A 93 -8.65 -2.54 -3.67
N HIS A 94 -7.49 -2.90 -3.16
CA HIS A 94 -6.22 -2.87 -3.89
C HIS A 94 -6.03 -4.05 -4.87
N LEU A 95 -7.02 -4.92 -5.04
CA LEU A 95 -6.95 -6.13 -5.87
C LEU A 95 -5.72 -7.01 -5.55
N TYR A 96 -5.29 -7.03 -4.30
CA TYR A 96 -4.07 -7.72 -3.83
C TYR A 96 -2.77 -7.28 -4.56
N LEU A 97 -2.82 -6.17 -5.27
CA LEU A 97 -1.64 -5.58 -5.94
C LEU A 97 -0.79 -4.79 -4.93
N PRO A 98 0.51 -4.66 -5.18
CA PRO A 98 1.32 -3.72 -4.42
C PRO A 98 0.75 -2.30 -4.47
N THR A 99 0.76 -1.61 -3.33
CA THR A 99 0.13 -0.30 -3.17
C THR A 99 0.60 0.73 -4.21
N TYR A 100 1.89 0.73 -4.55
CA TYR A 100 2.44 1.65 -5.54
C TYR A 100 1.91 1.39 -6.97
N VAL A 101 1.70 0.12 -7.36
CA VAL A 101 1.10 -0.26 -8.65
C VAL A 101 -0.35 0.19 -8.70
N TRP A 102 -1.09 -0.06 -7.63
CA TRP A 102 -2.48 0.32 -7.50
C TRP A 102 -2.68 1.84 -7.59
N TYR A 103 -1.87 2.62 -6.89
CA TYR A 103 -1.99 4.08 -6.93
C TYR A 103 -1.74 4.66 -8.30
N VAL A 104 -0.74 4.17 -9.04
CA VAL A 104 -0.51 4.62 -10.42
C VAL A 104 -1.67 4.24 -11.33
N PHE A 105 -2.19 3.03 -11.21
CA PHE A 105 -3.36 2.59 -11.98
C PHE A 105 -4.60 3.46 -11.70
N VAL A 106 -4.94 3.69 -10.43
CA VAL A 106 -6.09 4.50 -10.03
C VAL A 106 -5.93 5.95 -10.47
N MET A 107 -4.71 6.49 -10.40
CA MET A 107 -4.42 7.84 -10.87
C MET A 107 -4.65 7.99 -12.38
N LEU A 108 -4.16 7.06 -13.18
CA LEU A 108 -4.39 7.03 -14.63
C LEU A 108 -5.86 6.87 -14.97
N LEU A 109 -6.56 5.96 -14.29
CA LEU A 109 -7.99 5.73 -14.47
C LEU A 109 -8.81 6.95 -14.08
N GLY A 110 -8.52 7.57 -12.94
CA GLY A 110 -9.20 8.78 -12.49
C GLY A 110 -9.02 9.95 -13.47
N PHE A 111 -7.83 10.11 -14.00
CA PHE A 111 -7.56 11.14 -15.01
C PHE A 111 -8.31 10.87 -16.32
N TYR A 112 -8.39 9.62 -16.75
CA TYR A 112 -9.17 9.21 -17.92
C TYR A 112 -10.68 9.50 -17.77
N ILE A 113 -11.24 9.23 -16.58
CA ILE A 113 -12.66 9.50 -16.29
C ILE A 113 -12.94 11.00 -16.26
N LEU A 114 -11.97 11.79 -15.76
CA LEU A 114 -12.12 13.25 -15.65
C LEU A 114 -12.12 13.94 -17.02
N LEU A 115 -11.38 13.43 -17.98
CA LEU A 115 -11.31 13.97 -19.34
C LEU A 115 -12.49 13.54 -20.20
#